data_b9be8eaa239506f84cc73ac2c12eec34
#
_entry.id   b9be8eaa239506f84cc73ac2c12eec34
#
_cell.length_a   1.000
_cell.length_b   1.000
_cell.length_c   1.000
_cell.angle_alpha   90.00
_cell.angle_beta   90.00
_cell.angle_gamma   90.00
#
_symmetry.space_group_name_H-M   'P 1'
#
loop_
_entity.id
_entity.type
_entity.pdbx_description
1 polymer ?
#
loop_
_entity_poly.entity_id
_entity_poly.type
_entity_poly.pdbx_seq_one_letter_code
_entity_poly.pdbx_strand_id
1 'polypeptide(L)'
;RFGPDAGERFVALVRDSAGYLFDLVRRHAIPCAAEQTGWVQPAHSPGRMRIAERRVAQWGRRGAPVDLLDRAAMAALLGSDAWHGGWINRSGGHINPLALVRGMAAAAVAAGARVFVGSPALAVERHGDRWQVRTPQGAVRAGALVLATNAYTTGIVPEVRHEVVPVLSWQMATAPLEDAVRRSVLPGRHAMSDTHGDLRFMRPTADGRLVTGGALLVPVNGPER
;
A
#
# COMPACT_ATOMS: atom_id res chain seq x y z
N ARG A 1 0.71 -20.16 -12.85
CA ARG A 1 1.80 -19.39 -13.46
C ARG A 1 3.15 -19.72 -12.85
N PHE A 2 3.23 -19.92 -11.54
CA PHE A 2 4.48 -20.19 -10.81
C PHE A 2 4.66 -21.66 -10.41
N GLY A 3 3.74 -22.55 -10.73
CA GLY A 3 3.67 -23.90 -10.18
C GLY A 3 3.19 -23.91 -8.71
N PRO A 4 2.85 -25.10 -8.16
CA PRO A 4 2.28 -25.17 -6.82
C PRO A 4 3.24 -24.70 -5.75
N ASP A 5 4.49 -25.15 -5.73
CA ASP A 5 5.44 -24.85 -4.65
C ASP A 5 5.86 -23.37 -4.62
N ALA A 6 6.22 -22.80 -5.79
CA ALA A 6 6.56 -21.37 -5.88
C ALA A 6 5.34 -20.49 -5.67
N GLY A 7 4.15 -20.95 -6.09
CA GLY A 7 2.88 -20.28 -5.85
C GLY A 7 2.54 -20.19 -4.37
N GLU A 8 2.63 -21.28 -3.62
CA GLU A 8 2.35 -21.26 -2.17
C GLU A 8 3.40 -20.45 -1.39
N ARG A 9 4.69 -20.49 -1.76
CA ARG A 9 5.69 -19.59 -1.15
C ARG A 9 5.35 -18.12 -1.37
N PHE A 10 4.91 -17.75 -2.57
CA PHE A 10 4.49 -16.38 -2.88
C PHE A 10 3.23 -15.99 -2.09
N VAL A 11 2.25 -16.88 -1.99
CA VAL A 11 1.03 -16.65 -1.18
C VAL A 11 1.36 -16.49 0.29
N ALA A 12 2.28 -17.28 0.85
CA ALA A 12 2.74 -17.14 2.23
C ALA A 12 3.39 -15.77 2.46
N LEU A 13 4.27 -15.33 1.55
CA LEU A 13 4.89 -14.01 1.60
C LEU A 13 3.84 -12.89 1.63
N VAL A 14 2.82 -12.97 0.77
CA VAL A 14 1.73 -11.98 0.71
C VAL A 14 0.87 -12.03 1.99
N ARG A 15 0.55 -13.23 2.50
CA ARG A 15 -0.21 -13.41 3.74
C ARG A 15 0.47 -12.71 4.93
N ASP A 16 1.77 -12.88 5.03
CA ASP A 16 2.54 -12.45 6.20
C ASP A 16 3.05 -11.00 6.08
N SER A 17 2.92 -10.39 4.90
CA SER A 17 3.49 -9.08 4.58
C SER A 17 3.01 -7.94 5.47
N ALA A 18 1.73 -7.93 5.85
CA ALA A 18 1.19 -6.90 6.75
C ALA A 18 1.79 -7.01 8.15
N GLY A 19 1.83 -8.22 8.72
CA GLY A 19 2.50 -8.48 9.99
C GLY A 19 3.96 -8.05 9.97
N TYR A 20 4.69 -8.44 8.93
CA TYR A 20 6.09 -8.04 8.75
C TYR A 20 6.27 -6.51 8.73
N LEU A 21 5.39 -5.77 8.05
CA LEU A 21 5.47 -4.32 8.00
C LEU A 21 5.28 -3.69 9.39
N PHE A 22 4.24 -4.10 10.13
CA PHE A 22 3.98 -3.58 11.47
C PHE A 22 5.10 -3.97 12.46
N ASP A 23 5.70 -5.15 12.32
CA ASP A 23 6.87 -5.57 13.10
C ASP A 23 8.10 -4.71 12.78
N LEU A 24 8.33 -4.37 11.51
CA LEU A 24 9.38 -3.47 11.08
C LEU A 24 9.22 -2.08 11.72
N VAL A 25 8.00 -1.54 11.68
CA VAL A 25 7.67 -0.27 12.31
C VAL A 25 7.97 -0.28 13.80
N ARG A 26 7.55 -1.34 14.51
CA ARG A 26 7.83 -1.52 15.95
C ARG A 26 9.32 -1.65 16.23
N ARG A 27 10.00 -2.52 15.49
CA ARG A 27 11.46 -2.81 15.66
C ARG A 27 12.32 -1.57 15.52
N HIS A 28 12.00 -0.70 14.58
CA HIS A 28 12.75 0.52 14.31
C HIS A 28 12.12 1.78 14.93
N ALA A 29 11.07 1.62 15.75
CA ALA A 29 10.34 2.72 16.39
C ALA A 29 9.96 3.84 15.38
N ILE A 30 9.46 3.47 14.20
CA ILE A 30 9.15 4.42 13.12
C ILE A 30 7.87 5.20 13.48
N PRO A 31 7.92 6.54 13.60
CA PRO A 31 6.77 7.35 14.01
C PRO A 31 5.83 7.63 12.82
N CYS A 32 5.18 6.60 12.28
CA CYS A 32 4.33 6.69 11.09
C CYS A 32 2.83 6.55 11.37
N ALA A 33 2.40 6.76 12.62
CA ALA A 33 1.01 6.61 13.04
C ALA A 33 0.41 5.28 12.55
N ALA A 34 1.15 4.18 12.75
CA ALA A 34 0.75 2.85 12.34
C ALA A 34 -0.34 2.31 13.26
N GLU A 35 -1.46 1.89 12.68
CA GLU A 35 -2.59 1.29 13.38
C GLU A 35 -2.96 -0.03 12.71
N GLN A 36 -2.72 -1.15 13.42
CA GLN A 36 -3.04 -2.51 12.96
C GLN A 36 -4.44 -2.91 13.44
N THR A 37 -5.45 -2.17 13.02
CA THR A 37 -6.85 -2.33 13.42
C THR A 37 -7.64 -3.24 12.48
N GLY A 38 -7.03 -3.71 11.40
CA GLY A 38 -7.66 -4.48 10.36
C GLY A 38 -7.94 -3.65 9.10
N TRP A 39 -8.02 -4.36 7.97
CA TRP A 39 -8.49 -3.81 6.70
C TRP A 39 -9.79 -4.48 6.30
N VAL A 40 -10.79 -3.67 5.94
CA VAL A 40 -12.17 -4.09 5.66
C VAL A 40 -12.49 -3.89 4.18
N GLN A 41 -13.12 -4.88 3.56
CA GLN A 41 -13.67 -4.73 2.21
C GLN A 41 -15.18 -4.90 2.22
N PRO A 42 -15.95 -3.81 2.28
CA PRO A 42 -17.39 -3.85 2.20
C PRO A 42 -17.89 -4.14 0.77
N ALA A 43 -18.97 -4.91 0.68
CA ALA A 43 -19.65 -5.22 -0.57
C ALA A 43 -20.68 -4.14 -0.88
N HIS A 44 -20.54 -3.44 -2.02
CA HIS A 44 -21.45 -2.38 -2.45
C HIS A 44 -22.77 -2.90 -3.01
N SER A 45 -22.89 -4.19 -3.25
CA SER A 45 -24.11 -4.83 -3.71
C SER A 45 -24.23 -6.27 -3.20
N PRO A 46 -25.45 -6.86 -3.12
CA PRO A 46 -25.64 -8.23 -2.64
C PRO A 46 -24.81 -9.25 -3.45
N GLY A 47 -24.73 -9.08 -4.77
CA GLY A 47 -23.96 -9.97 -5.63
C GLY A 47 -22.45 -9.96 -5.37
N ARG A 48 -21.94 -8.90 -4.74
CA ARG A 48 -20.51 -8.78 -4.39
C ARG A 48 -20.13 -9.54 -3.12
N MET A 49 -21.09 -9.97 -2.31
CA MET A 49 -20.83 -10.84 -1.16
C MET A 49 -20.09 -12.12 -1.54
N ARG A 50 -20.32 -12.65 -2.74
CA ARG A 50 -19.58 -13.82 -3.25
C ARG A 50 -18.06 -13.59 -3.34
N ILE A 51 -17.64 -12.33 -3.49
CA ILE A 51 -16.21 -11.99 -3.44
C ILE A 51 -15.69 -12.16 -2.01
N ALA A 52 -16.42 -11.64 -1.02
CA ALA A 52 -16.05 -11.74 0.40
C ALA A 52 -15.98 -13.21 0.83
N GLU A 53 -17.01 -14.01 0.55
CA GLU A 53 -17.07 -15.43 0.84
C GLU A 53 -15.89 -16.20 0.24
N ARG A 54 -15.60 -15.97 -1.04
CA ARG A 54 -14.46 -16.59 -1.73
C ARG A 54 -13.13 -16.17 -1.09
N ARG A 55 -12.96 -14.90 -0.74
CA ARG A 55 -11.73 -14.39 -0.11
C ARG A 55 -11.52 -15.00 1.26
N VAL A 56 -12.55 -15.02 2.09
CA VAL A 56 -12.48 -15.64 3.41
C VAL A 56 -12.17 -17.13 3.31
N ALA A 57 -12.81 -17.86 2.39
CA ALA A 57 -12.51 -19.26 2.16
C ALA A 57 -11.08 -19.52 1.68
N GLN A 58 -10.55 -18.67 0.79
CA GLN A 58 -9.21 -18.82 0.24
C GLN A 58 -8.10 -18.49 1.25
N TRP A 59 -8.26 -17.37 1.97
CA TRP A 59 -7.27 -16.91 2.93
C TRP A 59 -7.35 -17.66 4.26
N GLY A 60 -8.58 -17.97 4.74
CA GLY A 60 -8.80 -18.73 5.97
C GLY A 60 -8.18 -20.14 5.91
N ARG A 61 -8.29 -20.83 4.76
CA ARG A 61 -7.62 -22.12 4.55
C ARG A 61 -6.09 -22.04 4.64
N ARG A 62 -5.52 -20.86 4.48
CA ARG A 62 -4.08 -20.58 4.59
C ARG A 62 -3.69 -19.96 5.93
N GLY A 63 -4.59 -19.95 6.89
CA GLY A 63 -4.34 -19.45 8.25
C GLY A 63 -4.29 -17.93 8.37
N ALA A 64 -4.76 -17.17 7.35
CA ALA A 64 -4.91 -15.73 7.52
C ALA A 64 -6.06 -15.39 8.49
N PRO A 65 -5.92 -14.34 9.33
CA PRO A 65 -6.96 -13.94 10.30
C PRO A 65 -8.06 -13.14 9.59
N VAL A 66 -8.96 -13.82 8.91
CA VAL A 66 -10.03 -13.24 8.11
C VAL A 66 -11.39 -13.70 8.58
N ASP A 67 -12.37 -12.79 8.57
CA ASP A 67 -13.77 -13.10 8.91
C ASP A 67 -14.71 -12.54 7.84
N LEU A 68 -15.80 -13.30 7.61
CA LEU A 68 -16.95 -12.84 6.86
C LEU A 68 -17.81 -11.98 7.78
N LEU A 69 -18.27 -10.85 7.29
CA LEU A 69 -19.10 -9.90 8.00
C LEU A 69 -20.44 -9.78 7.30
N ASP A 70 -21.51 -9.97 8.04
CA ASP A 70 -22.87 -9.66 7.59
C ASP A 70 -23.10 -8.13 7.53
N ARG A 71 -24.31 -7.74 7.11
CA ARG A 71 -24.67 -6.33 6.99
C ARG A 71 -24.60 -5.58 8.31
N ALA A 72 -25.06 -6.19 9.41
CA ALA A 72 -25.10 -5.56 10.72
C ALA A 72 -23.69 -5.35 11.30
N ALA A 73 -22.84 -6.38 11.22
CA ALA A 73 -21.44 -6.30 11.63
C ALA A 73 -20.66 -5.26 10.79
N MET A 74 -20.90 -5.21 9.48
CA MET A 74 -20.28 -4.22 8.60
C MET A 74 -20.74 -2.80 8.95
N ALA A 75 -22.02 -2.58 9.19
CA ALA A 75 -22.56 -1.28 9.59
C ALA A 75 -21.95 -0.80 10.93
N ALA A 76 -21.80 -1.69 11.90
CA ALA A 76 -21.16 -1.37 13.17
C ALA A 76 -19.68 -0.97 13.00
N LEU A 77 -18.93 -1.64 12.11
CA LEU A 77 -17.53 -1.33 11.85
C LEU A 77 -17.32 -0.02 11.08
N LEU A 78 -18.19 0.29 10.13
CA LEU A 78 -18.03 1.43 9.25
C LEU A 78 -18.80 2.68 9.74
N GLY A 79 -19.78 2.51 10.61
CA GLY A 79 -20.69 3.57 11.02
C GLY A 79 -21.70 3.94 9.91
N SER A 80 -22.01 3.00 9.01
CA SER A 80 -22.91 3.21 7.87
C SER A 80 -23.56 1.91 7.45
N ASP A 81 -24.87 1.94 7.17
CA ASP A 81 -25.68 0.80 6.72
C ASP A 81 -25.76 0.68 5.18
N ALA A 82 -25.01 1.51 4.44
CA ALA A 82 -24.99 1.52 2.99
C ALA A 82 -24.44 0.23 2.35
N TRP A 83 -23.81 -0.64 3.13
CA TRP A 83 -23.11 -1.83 2.65
C TRP A 83 -23.90 -3.10 2.93
N HIS A 84 -23.70 -4.12 2.09
CA HIS A 84 -24.42 -5.40 2.19
C HIS A 84 -23.69 -6.47 3.02
N GLY A 85 -22.62 -6.10 3.73
CA GLY A 85 -21.68 -6.98 4.40
C GLY A 85 -20.30 -6.89 3.76
N GLY A 86 -19.48 -7.92 3.90
CA GLY A 86 -18.13 -7.96 3.35
C GLY A 86 -17.20 -8.87 4.14
N TRP A 87 -15.93 -8.52 4.24
CA TRP A 87 -14.95 -9.26 5.03
C TRP A 87 -13.88 -8.34 5.60
N ILE A 88 -13.22 -8.83 6.64
CA ILE A 88 -12.09 -8.17 7.28
C ILE A 88 -10.86 -9.06 7.23
N ASN A 89 -9.69 -8.47 7.01
CA ASN A 89 -8.40 -9.05 7.33
C ASN A 89 -7.83 -8.35 8.56
N ARG A 90 -7.76 -9.05 9.68
CA ARG A 90 -7.32 -8.48 10.97
C ARG A 90 -5.83 -8.21 11.04
N SER A 91 -5.01 -8.82 10.17
CA SER A 91 -3.58 -8.49 10.08
C SER A 91 -3.32 -7.15 9.38
N GLY A 92 -4.31 -6.62 8.66
CA GLY A 92 -4.22 -5.34 7.97
C GLY A 92 -4.31 -4.14 8.91
N GLY A 93 -4.26 -2.96 8.31
CA GLY A 93 -4.37 -1.69 9.01
C GLY A 93 -3.98 -0.53 8.12
N HIS A 94 -3.56 0.56 8.72
CA HIS A 94 -3.10 1.73 7.97
C HIS A 94 -1.91 2.43 8.64
N ILE A 95 -1.25 3.26 7.86
CA ILE A 95 -0.06 4.02 8.24
C ILE A 95 -0.08 5.38 7.56
N ASN A 96 0.75 6.30 8.00
CA ASN A 96 1.15 7.45 7.20
C ASN A 96 2.30 7.02 6.26
N PRO A 97 2.07 6.92 4.93
CA PRO A 97 3.04 6.35 4.01
C PRO A 97 4.31 7.21 3.89
N LEU A 98 4.19 8.54 3.92
CA LEU A 98 5.36 9.41 3.87
C LEU A 98 6.23 9.29 5.13
N ALA A 99 5.60 9.27 6.30
CA ALA A 99 6.31 9.07 7.56
C ALA A 99 6.98 7.69 7.62
N LEU A 100 6.32 6.64 7.10
CA LEU A 100 6.92 5.31 6.99
C LEU A 100 8.21 5.34 6.14
N VAL A 101 8.13 5.89 4.92
CA VAL A 101 9.29 5.91 4.00
C VAL A 101 10.45 6.71 4.60
N ARG A 102 10.18 7.85 5.23
CA ARG A 102 11.20 8.64 5.93
C ARG A 102 11.82 7.88 7.10
N GLY A 103 11.00 7.19 7.89
CA GLY A 103 11.47 6.37 9.00
C GLY A 103 12.30 5.17 8.54
N MET A 104 11.89 4.50 7.47
CA MET A 104 12.68 3.42 6.86
C MET A 104 14.03 3.92 6.34
N ALA A 105 14.05 5.10 5.69
CA ALA A 105 15.32 5.70 5.25
C ALA A 105 16.24 6.02 6.43
N ALA A 106 15.70 6.59 7.51
CA ALA A 106 16.48 6.86 8.73
C ALA A 106 17.02 5.56 9.36
N ALA A 107 16.20 4.50 9.43
CA ALA A 107 16.62 3.20 9.92
C ALA A 107 17.73 2.58 9.04
N ALA A 108 17.60 2.71 7.72
CA ALA A 108 18.64 2.24 6.79
C ALA A 108 19.97 2.98 6.99
N VAL A 109 19.93 4.31 7.16
CA VAL A 109 21.12 5.11 7.44
C VAL A 109 21.75 4.69 8.77
N ALA A 110 20.95 4.48 9.81
CA ALA A 110 21.43 3.98 11.10
C ALA A 110 22.08 2.57 11.00
N ALA A 111 21.64 1.76 10.03
CA ALA A 111 22.23 0.47 9.70
C ALA A 111 23.45 0.55 8.76
N GLY A 112 23.94 1.76 8.45
CA GLY A 112 25.12 1.99 7.62
C GLY A 112 24.86 2.21 6.12
N ALA A 113 23.61 2.26 5.68
CA ALA A 113 23.31 2.61 4.29
C ALA A 113 23.62 4.09 4.02
N ARG A 114 24.07 4.38 2.79
CA ARG A 114 24.31 5.74 2.33
C ARG A 114 23.15 6.18 1.42
N VAL A 115 22.47 7.24 1.78
CA VAL A 115 21.35 7.81 1.02
C VAL A 115 21.77 9.15 0.42
N PHE A 116 21.66 9.28 -0.88
CA PHE A 116 22.01 10.50 -1.62
C PHE A 116 20.72 11.08 -2.25
N VAL A 117 20.21 12.13 -1.63
CA VAL A 117 19.08 12.91 -2.16
C VAL A 117 19.56 13.92 -3.18
N GLY A 118 18.68 14.40 -4.05
CA GLY A 118 19.06 15.36 -5.11
C GLY A 118 20.09 14.82 -6.11
N SER A 119 20.22 13.51 -6.21
CA SER A 119 21.23 12.83 -7.02
C SER A 119 20.56 11.94 -8.07
N PRO A 120 19.88 12.51 -9.09
CA PRO A 120 19.22 11.72 -10.11
C PRO A 120 20.22 10.83 -10.85
N ALA A 121 19.84 9.58 -11.10
CA ALA A 121 20.59 8.69 -11.96
C ALA A 121 20.41 9.16 -13.41
N LEU A 122 21.53 9.48 -14.10
CA LEU A 122 21.53 9.95 -15.48
C LEU A 122 21.79 8.84 -16.47
N ALA A 123 22.55 7.82 -16.08
CA ALA A 123 22.83 6.64 -16.88
C ALA A 123 23.20 5.47 -15.98
N VAL A 124 22.90 4.29 -16.48
CA VAL A 124 23.26 3.00 -15.87
C VAL A 124 24.00 2.19 -16.94
N GLU A 125 25.20 1.79 -16.63
CA GLU A 125 26.06 1.05 -17.56
C GLU A 125 26.65 -0.18 -16.84
N ARG A 126 26.86 -1.26 -17.59
CA ARG A 126 27.52 -2.44 -17.06
C ARG A 126 28.96 -2.47 -17.55
N HIS A 127 29.92 -2.55 -16.63
CA HIS A 127 31.33 -2.68 -16.89
C HIS A 127 31.85 -3.99 -16.30
N GLY A 128 31.95 -5.02 -17.12
CA GLY A 128 32.31 -6.37 -16.69
C GLY A 128 31.28 -6.95 -15.69
N ASP A 129 31.71 -7.26 -14.50
CA ASP A 129 30.89 -7.79 -13.40
C ASP A 129 30.21 -6.73 -12.54
N ARG A 130 30.47 -5.43 -12.80
CA ARG A 130 29.99 -4.30 -12.00
C ARG A 130 29.04 -3.39 -12.77
N TRP A 131 28.16 -2.76 -12.00
CA TRP A 131 27.30 -1.68 -12.48
C TRP A 131 27.92 -0.32 -12.16
N GLN A 132 27.78 0.63 -13.05
CA GLN A 132 28.09 2.03 -12.82
C GLN A 132 26.83 2.87 -13.02
N VAL A 133 26.50 3.66 -12.00
CA VAL A 133 25.40 4.63 -12.04
C VAL A 133 26.00 6.02 -12.04
N ARG A 134 25.76 6.79 -13.10
CA ARG A 134 26.21 8.19 -13.21
C ARG A 134 25.18 9.14 -12.63
N THR A 135 25.64 10.15 -11.92
CA THR A 135 24.85 11.26 -11.38
C THR A 135 25.52 12.58 -11.81
N PRO A 136 24.86 13.75 -11.63
CA PRO A 136 25.48 15.04 -11.97
C PRO A 136 26.80 15.32 -11.23
N GLN A 137 26.97 14.79 -10.02
CA GLN A 137 28.13 15.05 -9.18
C GLN A 137 29.17 13.92 -9.14
N GLY A 138 28.92 12.82 -9.87
CA GLY A 138 29.86 11.69 -9.87
C GLY A 138 29.22 10.37 -10.29
N ALA A 139 29.84 9.28 -9.89
CA ALA A 139 29.34 7.94 -10.20
C ALA A 139 29.48 6.98 -9.02
N VAL A 140 28.56 6.02 -8.96
CA VAL A 140 28.62 4.91 -7.98
C VAL A 140 28.87 3.62 -8.74
N ARG A 141 29.80 2.79 -8.24
CA ARG A 141 30.05 1.43 -8.75
C ARG A 141 29.58 0.40 -7.75
N ALA A 142 28.83 -0.60 -8.20
CA ALA A 142 28.28 -1.65 -7.34
C ALA A 142 28.29 -3.02 -8.04
N GLY A 143 28.34 -4.09 -7.25
CA GLY A 143 28.20 -5.46 -7.78
C GLY A 143 26.77 -5.81 -8.18
N ALA A 144 25.79 -5.16 -7.56
CA ALA A 144 24.35 -5.33 -7.88
C ALA A 144 23.65 -3.99 -7.95
N LEU A 145 22.61 -3.92 -8.78
CA LEU A 145 21.75 -2.75 -8.95
C LEU A 145 20.29 -3.17 -8.79
N VAL A 146 19.53 -2.42 -7.99
CA VAL A 146 18.08 -2.59 -7.86
C VAL A 146 17.40 -1.32 -8.37
N LEU A 147 16.52 -1.48 -9.36
CA LEU A 147 15.64 -0.42 -9.85
C LEU A 147 14.36 -0.42 -9.02
N ALA A 148 14.22 0.54 -8.13
CA ALA A 148 13.05 0.71 -7.28
C ALA A 148 12.31 2.03 -7.60
N THR A 149 12.33 2.46 -8.85
CA THR A 149 11.86 3.77 -9.34
C THR A 149 10.36 3.83 -9.61
N ASN A 150 9.66 2.67 -9.56
CA ASN A 150 8.20 2.56 -9.73
C ASN A 150 7.71 3.32 -10.98
N ALA A 151 6.60 4.05 -10.87
CA ALA A 151 6.00 4.83 -11.96
C ALA A 151 6.88 6.00 -12.43
N TYR A 152 7.90 6.38 -11.66
CA TYR A 152 8.86 7.42 -12.01
C TYR A 152 10.07 6.91 -12.81
N THR A 153 10.02 5.68 -13.31
CA THR A 153 11.05 5.13 -14.19
C THR A 153 11.09 5.94 -15.49
N THR A 154 12.10 6.79 -15.59
CA THR A 154 12.43 7.54 -16.80
C THR A 154 13.45 6.74 -17.62
N GLY A 155 13.61 6.97 -18.88
CA GLY A 155 14.37 6.15 -19.84
C GLY A 155 15.83 5.76 -19.53
N ILE A 156 16.27 5.75 -18.24
CA ILE A 156 17.60 5.25 -17.83
C ILE A 156 17.81 3.77 -18.13
N VAL A 157 16.73 2.99 -18.15
CA VAL A 157 16.69 1.60 -18.58
C VAL A 157 15.52 1.48 -19.55
N PRO A 158 15.75 1.61 -20.87
CA PRO A 158 14.67 1.69 -21.87
C PRO A 158 13.71 0.51 -21.83
N GLU A 159 14.21 -0.69 -21.56
CA GLU A 159 13.42 -1.92 -21.52
C GLU A 159 12.35 -1.85 -20.42
N VAL A 160 12.70 -1.28 -19.25
CA VAL A 160 11.77 -1.16 -18.11
C VAL A 160 10.70 -0.11 -18.36
N ARG A 161 10.99 0.92 -19.14
CA ARG A 161 10.01 1.97 -19.46
C ARG A 161 8.76 1.42 -20.15
N HIS A 162 8.91 0.41 -20.98
CA HIS A 162 7.81 -0.19 -21.72
C HIS A 162 6.97 -1.16 -20.87
N GLU A 163 7.46 -1.56 -19.70
CA GLU A 163 6.76 -2.44 -18.74
C GLU A 163 5.88 -1.68 -17.73
N VAL A 164 5.95 -0.34 -17.73
CA VAL A 164 5.26 0.50 -16.74
C VAL A 164 4.22 1.38 -17.41
N VAL A 165 2.98 1.26 -16.97
CA VAL A 165 1.88 2.16 -17.34
C VAL A 165 1.67 3.14 -16.17
N PRO A 166 1.97 4.44 -16.35
CA PRO A 166 1.74 5.43 -15.30
C PRO A 166 0.23 5.67 -15.14
N VAL A 167 -0.26 5.59 -13.91
CA VAL A 167 -1.65 5.85 -13.56
C VAL A 167 -1.68 6.94 -12.49
N LEU A 168 -2.49 7.97 -12.71
CA LEU A 168 -2.75 8.99 -11.72
C LEU A 168 -3.89 8.55 -10.81
N SER A 169 -3.66 8.58 -9.52
CA SER A 169 -4.71 8.40 -8.52
C SER A 169 -4.85 9.67 -7.68
N TRP A 170 -6.10 10.01 -7.37
CA TRP A 170 -6.41 11.19 -6.59
C TRP A 170 -6.77 10.81 -5.16
N GLN A 171 -6.23 11.56 -4.22
CA GLN A 171 -6.57 11.45 -2.82
C GLN A 171 -7.06 12.80 -2.29
N MET A 172 -8.01 12.73 -1.38
CA MET A 172 -8.55 13.86 -0.65
C MET A 172 -8.40 13.62 0.85
N ALA A 173 -8.17 14.68 1.60
CA ALA A 173 -8.24 14.65 3.06
C ALA A 173 -9.24 15.71 3.50
N THR A 174 -10.09 15.39 4.45
CA THR A 174 -10.99 16.37 5.08
C THR A 174 -10.19 17.35 5.95
N ALA A 175 -10.80 18.45 6.37
CA ALA A 175 -10.39 19.12 7.60
C ALA A 175 -10.48 18.12 8.78
N PRO A 176 -9.83 18.40 9.92
CA PRO A 176 -10.06 17.60 11.12
C PRO A 176 -11.56 17.54 11.43
N LEU A 177 -12.06 16.33 11.65
CA LEU A 177 -13.48 16.12 11.91
C LEU A 177 -13.80 16.43 13.39
N GLU A 178 -15.00 16.91 13.63
CA GLU A 178 -15.54 17.05 14.98
C GLU A 178 -15.65 15.69 15.69
N ASP A 179 -15.50 15.67 17.00
CA ASP A 179 -15.45 14.45 17.79
C ASP A 179 -16.68 13.55 17.63
N ALA A 180 -17.87 14.12 17.46
CA ALA A 180 -19.08 13.36 17.22
C ALA A 180 -19.02 12.60 15.89
N VAL A 181 -18.54 13.24 14.82
CA VAL A 181 -18.36 12.65 13.50
C VAL A 181 -17.25 11.59 13.53
N ARG A 182 -16.13 11.87 14.19
CA ARG A 182 -15.03 10.91 14.35
C ARG A 182 -15.45 9.62 15.03
N ARG A 183 -16.37 9.71 15.99
CA ARG A 183 -16.93 8.52 16.67
C ARG A 183 -17.95 7.77 15.85
N SER A 184 -18.57 8.38 14.86
CA SER A 184 -19.59 7.74 14.01
C SER A 184 -19.02 7.12 12.75
N VAL A 185 -17.95 7.69 12.18
CA VAL A 185 -17.34 7.18 10.94
C VAL A 185 -16.09 6.38 11.24
N LEU A 186 -16.06 5.11 10.81
CA LEU A 186 -14.97 4.19 11.09
C LEU A 186 -14.61 4.15 12.59
N PRO A 187 -15.58 3.91 13.50
CA PRO A 187 -15.37 4.05 14.95
C PRO A 187 -14.23 3.17 15.48
N GLY A 188 -14.00 2.01 14.87
CA GLY A 188 -12.87 1.12 15.17
C GLY A 188 -11.56 1.50 14.47
N ARG A 189 -11.51 2.64 13.77
CA ARG A 189 -10.34 3.15 13.04
C ARG A 189 -9.77 2.16 12.01
N HIS A 190 -10.62 1.37 11.40
CA HIS A 190 -10.22 0.45 10.33
C HIS A 190 -9.89 1.22 9.03
N ALA A 191 -8.97 0.66 8.24
CA ALA A 191 -8.88 1.02 6.84
C ALA A 191 -9.92 0.25 6.03
N MET A 192 -10.52 0.88 5.05
CA MET A 192 -11.44 0.20 4.14
C MET A 192 -11.13 0.48 2.67
N SER A 193 -11.44 -0.49 1.82
CA SER A 193 -11.61 -0.28 0.39
C SER A 193 -12.71 -1.19 -0.12
N ASP A 194 -13.63 -0.65 -0.91
CA ASP A 194 -14.84 -1.36 -1.30
C ASP A 194 -14.67 -2.25 -2.55
N THR A 195 -15.77 -2.80 -3.03
CA THR A 195 -15.81 -3.67 -4.21
C THR A 195 -16.25 -2.97 -5.49
N HIS A 196 -16.27 -1.63 -5.55
CA HIS A 196 -16.48 -0.91 -6.82
C HIS A 196 -15.29 -1.11 -7.76
N GLY A 197 -15.53 -0.97 -9.06
CA GLY A 197 -14.46 -1.11 -10.06
C GLY A 197 -13.43 0.00 -9.99
N ASP A 198 -13.84 1.20 -9.59
CA ASP A 198 -13.03 2.40 -9.36
C ASP A 198 -12.45 2.45 -7.94
N LEU A 199 -12.59 1.41 -7.17
CA LEU A 199 -12.08 1.18 -5.82
C LEU A 199 -12.11 2.44 -4.94
N ARG A 200 -13.16 2.59 -4.13
CA ARG A 200 -13.24 3.66 -3.15
C ARG A 200 -12.60 3.20 -1.85
N PHE A 201 -11.72 4.02 -1.32
CA PHE A 201 -11.03 3.71 -0.07
C PHE A 201 -11.18 4.84 0.94
N MET A 202 -11.03 4.49 2.20
CA MET A 202 -11.12 5.44 3.31
C MET A 202 -10.30 4.96 4.50
N ARG A 203 -9.63 5.90 5.17
CA ARG A 203 -8.97 5.64 6.45
C ARG A 203 -8.96 6.89 7.32
N PRO A 204 -9.00 6.75 8.64
CA PRO A 204 -8.77 7.85 9.55
C PRO A 204 -7.27 8.18 9.65
N THR A 205 -6.96 9.40 10.07
CA THR A 205 -5.60 9.83 10.39
C THR A 205 -5.44 10.10 11.88
N ALA A 206 -4.22 10.19 12.37
CA ALA A 206 -3.93 10.49 13.77
C ALA A 206 -4.41 11.88 14.20
N ASP A 207 -4.42 12.84 13.28
CA ASP A 207 -4.89 14.21 13.50
C ASP A 207 -6.41 14.39 13.27
N GLY A 208 -7.16 13.29 13.18
CA GLY A 208 -8.62 13.31 13.14
C GLY A 208 -9.25 13.63 11.79
N ARG A 209 -8.53 13.46 10.70
CA ARG A 209 -9.05 13.60 9.33
C ARG A 209 -9.49 12.26 8.77
N LEU A 210 -10.25 12.30 7.69
CA LEU A 210 -10.49 11.17 6.81
C LEU A 210 -9.70 11.38 5.51
N VAL A 211 -8.92 10.38 5.11
CA VAL A 211 -8.33 10.29 3.78
C VAL A 211 -9.16 9.35 2.95
N THR A 212 -9.55 9.79 1.77
CA THR A 212 -10.31 9.01 0.80
C THR A 212 -9.80 9.27 -0.61
N GLY A 213 -10.22 8.47 -1.57
CA GLY A 213 -9.88 8.65 -2.98
C GLY A 213 -10.33 7.48 -3.83
N GLY A 214 -9.93 7.52 -5.09
CA GLY A 214 -10.17 6.49 -6.07
C GLY A 214 -9.10 6.53 -7.16
N ALA A 215 -9.02 5.49 -7.97
CA ALA A 215 -8.15 5.46 -9.15
C ALA A 215 -8.87 6.07 -10.35
N LEU A 216 -8.27 7.07 -10.98
CA LEU A 216 -8.64 7.56 -12.30
C LEU A 216 -7.55 7.11 -13.27
N LEU A 217 -7.92 6.33 -14.29
CA LEU A 217 -7.06 6.04 -15.42
C LEU A 217 -7.01 7.30 -16.30
N VAL A 218 -6.00 8.11 -16.14
CA VAL A 218 -5.75 9.24 -17.05
C VAL A 218 -4.50 8.88 -17.86
N PRO A 219 -4.62 8.73 -19.19
CA PRO A 219 -3.43 8.62 -20.02
C PRO A 219 -2.59 9.88 -19.85
N VAL A 220 -1.37 9.74 -19.38
CA VAL A 220 -0.43 10.88 -19.28
C VAL A 220 0.14 11.14 -20.66
N ASN A 221 -0.65 11.79 -21.51
CA ASN A 221 -0.22 12.31 -22.80
C ASN A 221 -0.20 13.85 -22.76
N GLY A 222 0.45 14.43 -21.76
CA GLY A 222 0.55 15.88 -21.65
C GLY A 222 1.81 16.30 -20.92
N PRO A 223 2.35 17.52 -21.20
CA PRO A 223 3.45 18.06 -20.40
C PRO A 223 3.00 18.16 -18.94
N GLU A 224 3.89 17.82 -18.04
CA GLU A 224 3.71 18.02 -16.60
C GLU A 224 3.29 19.47 -16.33
N ARG A 225 2.11 19.64 -15.70
CA ARG A 225 1.66 20.94 -15.23
C ARG A 225 1.80 21.00 -13.73
#